data_3d9e3b078c81c3c1aa864a4c4712aa92
#
_entry.id   3d9e3b078c81c3c1aa864a4c4712aa92
#
_cell.length_a   1.000
_cell.length_b   1.000
_cell.length_c   1.000
_cell.angle_alpha   90.00
_cell.angle_beta   90.00
_cell.angle_gamma   90.00
#
_symmetry.space_group_name_H-M   'P 1'
#
loop_
_entity.id
_entity.type
_entity.pdbx_description
1 polymer ?
#
loop_
_entity_poly.entity_id
_entity_poly.type
_entity_poly.pdbx_seq_one_letter_code
_entity_poly.pdbx_strand_id
1 'polypeptide(L)' 'MTHTLDATRLMCPMPVIKLSQKIGDLSVGDKIEIFATDPGVKHDIPAWCRVNGHSVLSVEERDEKIVLLIEKN' A
#
# COMPACT_ATOMS: atom_id res chain seq x y z
N MET A 1 12.18 -9.34 -2.13
CA MET A 1 11.01 -10.07 -2.65
C MET A 1 9.82 -9.14 -2.74
N THR A 2 8.96 -9.30 -3.72
CA THR A 2 7.77 -8.47 -3.91
C THR A 2 6.53 -9.27 -3.52
N HIS A 3 5.72 -8.68 -2.66
CA HIS A 3 4.47 -9.26 -2.19
C HIS A 3 3.30 -8.49 -2.78
N THR A 4 2.11 -9.06 -2.73
CA THR A 4 0.90 -8.39 -3.21
C THR A 4 -0.14 -8.33 -2.11
N LEU A 5 -0.95 -7.28 -2.14
CA LEU A 5 -2.06 -7.10 -1.21
C LEU A 5 -3.28 -6.64 -2.00
N ASP A 6 -4.35 -7.42 -1.95
CA ASP A 6 -5.61 -7.05 -2.57
C ASP A 6 -6.44 -6.28 -1.55
N ALA A 7 -6.57 -4.98 -1.78
CA ALA A 7 -7.42 -4.09 -0.99
C ALA A 7 -8.55 -3.51 -1.83
N THR A 8 -8.87 -4.17 -2.95
CA THR A 8 -10.00 -3.76 -3.78
C THR A 8 -11.30 -3.90 -3.00
N ARG A 9 -12.23 -2.99 -3.27
CA ARG A 9 -13.55 -2.93 -2.62
C ARG A 9 -13.49 -2.55 -1.13
N LEU A 10 -12.31 -2.26 -0.60
CA LEU A 10 -12.17 -1.76 0.76
C LEU A 10 -12.18 -0.24 0.75
N MET A 11 -12.87 0.34 1.73
CA MET A 11 -12.94 1.78 1.92
C MET A 11 -12.02 2.20 3.05
N CYS A 12 -11.53 3.46 2.98
CA CYS A 12 -10.74 4.04 4.06
C CYS A 12 -11.47 3.87 5.41
N PRO A 13 -10.77 3.44 6.47
CA PRO A 13 -9.31 3.27 6.60
C PRO A 13 -8.81 1.84 6.35
N MET A 14 -9.64 0.94 5.83
CA MET A 14 -9.30 -0.48 5.76
C MET A 14 -8.05 -0.79 4.90
N PRO A 15 -7.82 -0.13 3.74
CA PRO A 15 -6.59 -0.41 2.99
C PRO A 15 -5.33 -0.15 3.81
N VAL A 16 -5.30 0.94 4.59
CA VAL A 16 -4.16 1.26 5.44
C VAL A 16 -4.00 0.24 6.56
N ILE A 17 -5.09 -0.18 7.16
CA ILE A 17 -5.05 -1.20 8.22
C ILE A 17 -4.50 -2.51 7.67
N LYS A 18 -4.98 -2.94 6.51
CA LYS A 18 -4.48 -4.15 5.86
C LYS A 18 -3.00 -4.04 5.55
N LEU A 19 -2.56 -2.89 5.02
CA LEU A 19 -1.15 -2.65 4.75
C LEU A 19 -0.32 -2.74 6.02
N SER A 20 -0.76 -2.12 7.10
CA SER A 20 0.01 -2.11 8.35
C SER A 20 0.19 -3.53 8.90
N GLN A 21 -0.83 -4.36 8.78
CA GLN A 21 -0.75 -5.76 9.20
C GLN A 21 0.21 -6.55 8.31
N LYS A 22 0.08 -6.40 7.00
CA LYS A 22 0.89 -7.16 6.04
C LYS A 22 2.37 -6.78 6.12
N ILE A 23 2.66 -5.48 6.20
CA ILE A 23 4.03 -5.00 6.19
C ILE A 23 4.80 -5.44 7.44
N GLY A 24 4.08 -5.67 8.54
CA GLY A 24 4.70 -6.20 9.76
C GLY A 24 5.31 -7.58 9.58
N ASP A 25 4.82 -8.35 8.62
CA ASP A 25 5.30 -9.70 8.32
C ASP A 25 6.43 -9.72 7.30
N LEU A 26 6.80 -8.55 6.74
CA LEU A 26 7.81 -8.47 5.71
C LEU A 26 9.18 -8.12 6.31
N SER A 27 10.22 -8.41 5.55
CA SER A 27 11.59 -8.04 5.91
C SER A 27 11.94 -6.68 5.33
N VAL A 28 12.88 -5.99 5.98
CA VAL A 28 13.41 -4.72 5.47
C VAL A 28 13.93 -4.94 4.04
N GLY A 29 13.54 -4.05 3.13
CA GLY A 29 13.87 -4.16 1.71
C GLY A 29 12.84 -4.90 0.88
N ASP A 30 11.91 -5.61 1.50
CA ASP A 30 10.82 -6.24 0.76
C ASP A 30 9.87 -5.17 0.23
N LYS A 31 9.22 -5.49 -0.89
CA LYS A 31 8.25 -4.59 -1.53
C LYS A 31 6.87 -5.22 -1.47
N ILE A 32 5.86 -4.36 -1.41
CA ILE A 32 4.47 -4.80 -1.47
C ILE A 32 3.72 -3.96 -2.50
N GLU A 33 3.01 -4.65 -3.38
CA GLU A 33 2.17 -4.03 -4.39
C GLU A 33 0.72 -4.10 -3.93
N ILE A 34 0.11 -2.95 -3.72
CA ILE A 34 -1.25 -2.84 -3.17
C ILE A 34 -2.21 -2.47 -4.28
N PHE A 35 -3.27 -3.26 -4.42
CA PHE A 35 -4.35 -2.98 -5.36
C PHE A 35 -5.56 -2.47 -4.60
N ALA A 36 -6.07 -1.29 -4.97
CA ALA A 36 -7.19 -0.66 -4.29
C ALA A 36 -8.13 0.01 -5.29
N THR A 37 -9.35 0.27 -4.86
CA THR A 37 -10.36 0.95 -5.68
C THR A 37 -10.82 2.26 -5.07
N ASP A 38 -10.58 2.49 -3.78
CA ASP A 38 -10.95 3.74 -3.10
C ASP A 38 -9.90 4.81 -3.41
N PRO A 39 -10.28 5.94 -4.03
CA PRO A 39 -9.32 7.01 -4.35
C PRO A 39 -8.60 7.59 -3.13
N GLY A 40 -9.17 7.47 -1.94
CA GLY A 40 -8.54 7.95 -0.72
C GLY A 40 -7.18 7.35 -0.43
N VAL A 41 -6.90 6.16 -0.97
CA VAL A 41 -5.61 5.50 -0.75
C VAL A 41 -4.43 6.31 -1.31
N LYS A 42 -4.67 7.15 -2.31
CA LYS A 42 -3.63 8.00 -2.88
C LYS A 42 -3.06 9.00 -1.87
N HIS A 43 -3.83 9.34 -0.85
CA HIS A 43 -3.40 10.21 0.25
C HIS A 43 -3.07 9.39 1.49
N ASP A 44 -3.91 8.45 1.83
CA ASP A 44 -3.84 7.74 3.10
C ASP A 44 -2.60 6.85 3.20
N ILE A 45 -2.30 6.10 2.14
CA ILE A 45 -1.17 5.19 2.15
C ILE A 45 0.17 5.94 2.15
N PRO A 46 0.38 6.95 1.28
CA PRO A 46 1.62 7.73 1.36
C PRO A 46 1.81 8.44 2.71
N ALA A 47 0.74 8.95 3.30
CA ALA A 47 0.81 9.59 4.61
C ALA A 47 1.22 8.59 5.69
N TRP A 48 0.61 7.41 5.69
CA TRP A 48 0.95 6.35 6.64
C TRP A 48 2.41 5.91 6.46
N CYS A 49 2.85 5.73 5.23
CA CYS A 49 4.23 5.34 4.94
C CYS A 49 5.23 6.37 5.44
N ARG A 50 4.93 7.66 5.27
CA ARG A 50 5.80 8.74 5.74
C ARG A 50 5.94 8.70 7.27
N VAL A 51 4.82 8.53 7.97
CA VAL A 51 4.82 8.48 9.43
C VAL A 51 5.58 7.26 9.95
N ASN A 52 5.48 6.14 9.25
CA ASN A 52 6.08 4.88 9.68
C ASN A 52 7.44 4.58 9.03
N GLY A 53 7.96 5.50 8.24
CA GLY A 53 9.32 5.38 7.70
C GLY A 53 9.46 4.47 6.48
N HIS A 54 8.38 4.18 5.79
CA HIS A 54 8.43 3.35 4.58
C HIS A 54 8.42 4.21 3.33
N SER A 55 8.84 3.65 2.19
CA SER A 55 8.96 4.38 0.93
C SER A 55 7.85 4.00 -0.03
N VAL A 56 7.21 5.01 -0.62
CA VAL A 56 6.29 4.82 -1.74
C VAL A 56 7.09 4.94 -3.02
N LEU A 57 7.23 3.84 -3.75
CA LEU A 57 8.04 3.80 -4.97
C LEU A 57 7.24 4.24 -6.19
N SER A 58 5.96 3.90 -6.25
CA SER A 58 5.11 4.33 -7.35
C SER A 58 3.65 4.31 -6.97
N VAL A 59 2.86 5.13 -7.66
CA VAL A 59 1.40 5.16 -7.57
C VAL A 59 0.90 5.20 -9.01
N GLU A 60 0.15 4.18 -9.41
CA GLU A 60 -0.35 4.07 -10.78
C GLU A 60 -1.84 3.76 -10.77
N GLU A 61 -2.50 4.06 -11.87
CA GLU A 61 -3.88 3.64 -12.10
C GLU A 61 -3.90 2.72 -13.30
N ARG A 62 -4.39 1.48 -13.10
CA ARG A 62 -4.49 0.47 -14.14
C ARG A 62 -5.82 -0.27 -14.02
N ASP A 63 -6.55 -0.38 -15.12
CA ASP A 63 -7.79 -1.17 -15.18
C ASP A 63 -8.76 -0.78 -14.06
N GLU A 64 -8.94 0.51 -13.85
CA GLU A 64 -9.84 1.08 -12.84
C GLU A 64 -9.39 0.77 -11.40
N LYS A 65 -8.15 0.35 -11.22
CA LYS A 65 -7.56 0.11 -9.90
C LYS A 65 -6.40 1.06 -9.68
N ILE A 66 -6.17 1.35 -8.40
CA ILE A 66 -5.01 2.12 -7.97
C ILE A 66 -3.97 1.11 -7.48
N VAL A 67 -2.76 1.20 -8.01
CA VAL A 67 -1.67 0.28 -7.67
C VAL A 67 -0.55 1.08 -7.04
N LEU A 68 -0.23 0.78 -5.78
CA LEU A 68 0.87 1.44 -5.07
C LEU A 68 1.94 0.40 -4.78
N LEU A 69 3.19 0.77 -5.07
CA LEU A 69 4.34 -0.06 -4.74
C LEU A 69 5.07 0.57 -3.56
N ILE A 70 5.15 -0.18 -2.47
CA ILE A 70 5.73 0.27 -1.21
C ILE A 70 6.95 -0.59 -0.87
N GLU A 71 8.01 0.04 -0.40
CA GLU A 71 9.19 -0.67 0.09
C GLU A 71 9.26 -0.53 1.61
N LYS A 72 9.43 -1.65 2.30
CA LYS A 72 9.62 -1.64 3.75
C LYS A 72 11.04 -1.20 4.09
N ASN A 73 11.13 -0.16 4.85
CA ASN A 73 12.43 0.37 5.33
C ASN A 73 12.69 -0.02 6.78
#